data_a3c79be63861da5d0f4383b4c5040e65
#
_entry.id   a3c79be63861da5d0f4383b4c5040e65
#
_cell.length_a   1.000
_cell.length_b   1.000
_cell.length_c   1.000
_cell.angle_alpha   90.00
_cell.angle_beta   90.00
_cell.angle_gamma   90.00
#
_symmetry.space_group_name_H-M   'P 1'
#
loop_
_entity.id
_entity.type
_entity.pdbx_description
1 polymer ?
#
loop_
_entity_poly.entity_id
_entity_poly.type
_entity_poly.pdbx_seq_one_letter_code
_entity_poly.pdbx_strand_id
1 'polypeptide(L)'
;MNRLTTAAPASKADRPFGMRDKIGYALGDFGYQMSFALITAYLADFYTQYIGLTEATWAIIIIFLKIWDAVNDPIMGGIMDSRRISAKSKYKPWIRIGSFGLIVSGALAFLPIPHASYAMRVIVCVVTYLAWDIFYTLVNVPYGTLNSAISADPNERTQLSTYRSIGAGAGGLVTLLLPFFVYENNTLIGERFVWIGLIMGAVAFVAYHFCLKMTTERFQVEQPAVTYHYFRTLKRILKNRPLLALCIASFALLVFYTSNVQTTKWVYQIYFQNTQLLTVANLIGSISSVVMIPFVGKIVRRFGKKLAVSVPLLISIVFGSVFLFIPMPRNGMLGPALYMVCLIVLQFGGALFQLVCWAMVADCTDYQQLQTGYREEGSVYAFYSLFRKLAQGVGASLIILSMTWVGYEAKLGANQLQIGRASCRERV
;
A
#
# COMPACT_ATOMS: atom_id res chain seq x y z
N MET A 1 6.40 -39.41 -10.36
CA MET A 1 7.50 -39.41 -9.42
C MET A 1 8.73 -38.78 -10.08
N ASN A 2 9.35 -37.81 -9.39
CA ASN A 2 10.63 -37.16 -9.71
C ASN A 2 10.78 -36.42 -11.05
N ARG A 3 10.37 -35.15 -11.07
CA ARG A 3 11.18 -34.05 -11.56
C ARG A 3 10.89 -32.80 -10.68
N LEU A 4 11.43 -32.81 -9.48
CA LEU A 4 11.80 -31.55 -8.82
C LEU A 4 12.88 -30.93 -9.72
N THR A 5 12.51 -30.06 -10.63
CA THR A 5 13.47 -29.20 -11.32
C THR A 5 14.09 -28.32 -10.23
N THR A 6 15.22 -28.79 -9.71
CA THR A 6 16.12 -28.01 -8.88
C THR A 6 16.32 -26.67 -9.57
N ALA A 7 16.04 -25.57 -8.84
CA ALA A 7 16.45 -24.27 -9.28
C ALA A 7 17.89 -24.37 -9.73
N ALA A 8 18.20 -23.91 -10.94
CA ALA A 8 19.56 -23.93 -11.43
C ALA A 8 20.45 -23.24 -10.40
N PRO A 9 21.56 -23.86 -9.96
CA PRO A 9 22.42 -23.25 -8.96
C PRO A 9 22.86 -21.88 -9.47
N ALA A 10 22.86 -20.88 -8.57
CA ALA A 10 23.39 -19.57 -8.85
C ALA A 10 24.72 -19.71 -9.58
N SER A 11 24.92 -18.98 -10.66
CA SER A 11 26.19 -18.98 -11.36
C SER A 11 27.28 -18.64 -10.33
N LYS A 12 28.45 -19.29 -10.40
CA LYS A 12 29.58 -19.04 -9.48
C LYS A 12 30.04 -17.57 -9.44
N ALA A 13 29.50 -16.70 -10.32
CA ALA A 13 29.75 -15.28 -10.43
C ALA A 13 28.77 -14.41 -9.62
N ASP A 14 27.73 -14.96 -9.00
CA ASP A 14 26.74 -14.17 -8.28
C ASP A 14 27.19 -13.88 -6.84
N ARG A 15 27.16 -12.61 -6.49
CA ARG A 15 27.47 -12.14 -5.14
C ARG A 15 26.52 -12.79 -4.11
N PRO A 16 27.02 -13.22 -2.92
CA PRO A 16 26.18 -13.75 -1.85
C PRO A 16 25.16 -12.71 -1.37
N PHE A 17 24.01 -13.19 -0.86
CA PHE A 17 23.00 -12.34 -0.23
C PHE A 17 23.59 -11.56 0.95
N GLY A 18 23.23 -10.28 1.09
CA GLY A 18 23.77 -9.46 2.15
C GLY A 18 23.09 -8.10 2.31
N MET A 19 23.69 -7.24 3.11
CA MET A 19 23.17 -5.92 3.48
C MET A 19 22.88 -5.04 2.26
N ARG A 20 23.69 -5.17 1.21
CA ARG A 20 23.52 -4.43 -0.05
C ARG A 20 22.20 -4.77 -0.73
N ASP A 21 21.77 -6.04 -0.74
CA ASP A 21 20.47 -6.43 -1.30
C ASP A 21 19.31 -5.89 -0.46
N LYS A 22 19.43 -5.91 0.87
CA LYS A 22 18.41 -5.41 1.79
C LYS A 22 18.19 -3.91 1.64
N ILE A 23 19.27 -3.12 1.65
CA ILE A 23 19.20 -1.67 1.45
C ILE A 23 18.69 -1.35 0.05
N GLY A 24 19.18 -2.03 -0.97
CA GLY A 24 18.71 -1.85 -2.35
C GLY A 24 17.22 -2.13 -2.47
N TYR A 25 16.72 -3.17 -1.83
CA TYR A 25 15.29 -3.50 -1.83
C TYR A 25 14.46 -2.48 -1.03
N ALA A 26 14.96 -1.96 0.09
CA ALA A 26 14.32 -0.87 0.84
C ALA A 26 14.19 0.41 0.01
N LEU A 27 15.23 0.78 -0.77
CA LEU A 27 15.20 1.93 -1.66
C LEU A 27 14.14 1.79 -2.76
N GLY A 28 13.82 0.57 -3.20
CA GLY A 28 12.73 0.33 -4.14
C GLY A 28 11.37 0.75 -3.58
N ASP A 29 11.07 0.42 -2.32
CA ASP A 29 9.80 0.81 -1.70
C ASP A 29 9.76 2.28 -1.27
N PHE A 30 10.91 2.85 -0.92
CA PHE A 30 11.04 4.30 -0.77
C PHE A 30 10.67 5.03 -2.06
N GLY A 31 11.21 4.61 -3.22
CA GLY A 31 10.85 5.17 -4.52
C GLY A 31 9.37 4.96 -4.87
N TYR A 32 8.81 3.81 -4.49
CA TYR A 32 7.38 3.53 -4.62
C TYR A 32 6.54 4.57 -3.86
N GLN A 33 6.88 4.84 -2.60
CA GLN A 33 6.16 5.82 -1.78
C GLN A 33 6.26 7.24 -2.34
N MET A 34 7.41 7.64 -2.91
CA MET A 34 7.56 8.95 -3.55
C MET A 34 6.53 9.16 -4.68
N SER A 35 6.30 8.15 -5.51
CA SER A 35 5.33 8.26 -6.61
C SER A 35 3.89 8.11 -6.14
N PHE A 36 3.63 7.19 -5.19
CA PHE A 36 2.28 6.82 -4.77
C PHE A 36 1.66 7.84 -3.81
N ALA A 37 2.45 8.37 -2.87
CA ALA A 37 1.93 9.20 -1.80
C ALA A 37 1.36 10.54 -2.30
N LEU A 38 2.03 11.18 -3.26
CA LEU A 38 1.57 12.43 -3.84
C LEU A 38 0.21 12.27 -4.54
N ILE A 39 0.08 11.24 -5.37
CA ILE A 39 -1.16 10.93 -6.10
C ILE A 39 -2.29 10.61 -5.13
N THR A 40 -2.06 9.70 -4.17
CA THR A 40 -3.12 9.25 -3.26
C THR A 40 -3.55 10.30 -2.26
N ALA A 41 -2.66 11.18 -1.84
CA ALA A 41 -2.97 12.21 -0.83
C ALA A 41 -3.57 13.48 -1.43
N TYR A 42 -3.17 13.88 -2.64
CA TYR A 42 -3.45 15.23 -3.15
C TYR A 42 -4.13 15.30 -4.51
N LEU A 43 -4.23 14.21 -5.26
CA LEU A 43 -4.81 14.29 -6.59
C LEU A 43 -6.29 14.71 -6.56
N ALA A 44 -7.04 14.22 -5.57
CA ALA A 44 -8.44 14.61 -5.37
C ALA A 44 -8.56 16.12 -5.14
N ASP A 45 -7.77 16.65 -4.18
CA ASP A 45 -7.78 18.09 -3.84
C ASP A 45 -7.33 18.93 -5.03
N PHE A 46 -6.31 18.51 -5.76
CA PHE A 46 -5.85 19.21 -6.95
C PHE A 46 -6.94 19.31 -8.01
N TYR A 47 -7.62 18.20 -8.33
CA TYR A 47 -8.66 18.22 -9.38
C TYR A 47 -9.95 18.90 -8.95
N THR A 48 -10.34 18.80 -7.69
CA THR A 48 -11.57 19.44 -7.20
C THR A 48 -11.38 20.93 -6.83
N GLN A 49 -10.32 21.24 -6.07
CA GLN A 49 -10.12 22.60 -5.56
C GLN A 49 -9.41 23.54 -6.55
N TYR A 50 -8.40 23.01 -7.31
CA TYR A 50 -7.63 23.85 -8.23
C TYR A 50 -8.10 23.77 -9.67
N ILE A 51 -8.28 22.57 -10.23
CA ILE A 51 -8.77 22.39 -11.58
C ILE A 51 -10.27 22.68 -11.71
N GLY A 52 -11.04 22.54 -10.60
CA GLY A 52 -12.46 22.86 -10.54
C GLY A 52 -13.37 21.78 -11.16
N LEU A 53 -13.01 20.49 -11.01
CA LEU A 53 -13.94 19.39 -11.27
C LEU A 53 -14.94 19.30 -10.13
N THR A 54 -16.21 19.00 -10.44
CA THR A 54 -17.22 18.75 -9.42
C THR A 54 -16.90 17.46 -8.66
N GLU A 55 -17.25 17.39 -7.37
CA GLU A 55 -17.06 16.19 -6.55
C GLU A 55 -17.76 14.96 -7.14
N ALA A 56 -18.97 15.17 -7.74
CA ALA A 56 -19.71 14.11 -8.41
C ALA A 56 -18.95 13.55 -9.62
N THR A 57 -18.36 14.42 -10.46
CA THR A 57 -17.53 13.99 -11.60
C THR A 57 -16.29 13.24 -11.10
N TRP A 58 -15.62 13.75 -10.06
CA TRP A 58 -14.46 13.09 -9.48
C TRP A 58 -14.81 11.69 -8.93
N ALA A 59 -15.94 11.55 -8.24
CA ALA A 59 -16.42 10.27 -7.74
C ALA A 59 -16.64 9.23 -8.85
N ILE A 60 -17.22 9.64 -9.99
CA ILE A 60 -17.40 8.76 -11.15
C ILE A 60 -16.05 8.38 -11.76
N ILE A 61 -15.14 9.34 -11.90
CA ILE A 61 -13.78 9.08 -12.40
C ILE A 61 -13.05 8.06 -11.51
N ILE A 62 -13.07 8.21 -10.20
CA ILE A 62 -12.43 7.27 -9.27
C ILE A 62 -12.98 5.85 -9.43
N ILE A 63 -14.30 5.69 -9.57
CA ILE A 63 -14.90 4.36 -9.76
C ILE A 63 -14.35 3.73 -11.05
N PHE A 64 -14.34 4.48 -12.15
CA PHE A 64 -13.76 4.02 -13.41
C PHE A 64 -12.29 3.63 -13.28
N LEU A 65 -11.49 4.47 -12.61
CA LEU A 65 -10.07 4.22 -12.39
C LEU A 65 -9.83 2.99 -11.49
N LYS A 66 -10.69 2.73 -10.51
CA LYS A 66 -10.58 1.52 -9.67
C LYS A 66 -10.94 0.25 -10.44
N ILE A 67 -11.89 0.32 -11.37
CA ILE A 67 -12.16 -0.81 -12.29
C ILE A 67 -10.95 -1.05 -13.19
N TRP A 68 -10.33 0.02 -13.71
CA TRP A 68 -9.10 -0.08 -14.50
C TRP A 68 -7.96 -0.73 -13.70
N ASP A 69 -7.69 -0.27 -12.47
CA ASP A 69 -6.68 -0.85 -11.57
C ASP A 69 -6.88 -2.36 -11.42
N ALA A 70 -8.14 -2.80 -11.24
CA ALA A 70 -8.49 -4.20 -11.07
C ALA A 70 -8.16 -5.07 -12.31
N VAL A 71 -8.18 -4.47 -13.49
CA VAL A 71 -7.89 -5.16 -14.76
C VAL A 71 -6.41 -5.05 -15.14
N ASN A 72 -5.81 -3.89 -14.95
CA ASN A 72 -4.44 -3.58 -15.36
C ASN A 72 -3.38 -4.42 -14.61
N ASP A 73 -3.48 -4.51 -13.28
CA ASP A 73 -2.48 -5.22 -12.47
C ASP A 73 -2.33 -6.72 -12.86
N PRO A 74 -3.41 -7.53 -12.99
CA PRO A 74 -3.31 -8.90 -13.44
C PRO A 74 -2.80 -9.06 -14.88
N ILE A 75 -3.17 -8.16 -15.79
CA ILE A 75 -2.68 -8.17 -17.18
C ILE A 75 -1.17 -7.95 -17.19
N MET A 76 -0.68 -6.95 -16.46
CA MET A 76 0.75 -6.67 -16.36
C MET A 76 1.53 -7.81 -15.71
N GLY A 77 0.98 -8.42 -14.65
CA GLY A 77 1.56 -9.62 -14.03
C GLY A 77 1.73 -10.75 -15.04
N GLY A 78 0.71 -11.00 -15.84
CA GLY A 78 0.74 -12.02 -16.89
C GLY A 78 1.71 -11.71 -18.03
N ILE A 79 1.79 -10.46 -18.48
CA ILE A 79 2.76 -10.03 -19.49
C ILE A 79 4.19 -10.27 -19.00
N MET A 80 4.48 -9.94 -17.73
CA MET A 80 5.80 -10.17 -17.13
C MET A 80 6.14 -11.66 -16.99
N ASP A 81 5.16 -12.49 -16.66
CA ASP A 81 5.38 -13.92 -16.54
C ASP A 81 5.65 -14.58 -17.90
N SER A 82 5.05 -14.04 -18.98
CA SER A 82 5.14 -14.58 -20.34
C SER A 82 6.31 -14.01 -21.16
N ARG A 83 6.83 -12.82 -20.84
CA ARG A 83 7.83 -12.14 -21.66
C ARG A 83 9.11 -11.81 -20.88
N ARG A 84 10.26 -12.12 -21.49
CA ARG A 84 11.57 -11.66 -21.03
C ARG A 84 12.06 -10.52 -21.93
N ILE A 85 12.36 -9.36 -21.37
CA ILE A 85 12.99 -8.25 -22.09
C ILE A 85 14.51 -8.46 -22.19
N SER A 86 15.12 -9.14 -21.20
CA SER A 86 16.57 -9.35 -21.14
C SER A 86 16.90 -10.79 -20.74
N ALA A 87 17.94 -11.35 -21.35
CA ALA A 87 18.45 -12.68 -20.98
C ALA A 87 19.08 -12.69 -19.57
N LYS A 88 19.61 -11.55 -19.09
CA LYS A 88 20.32 -11.45 -17.81
C LYS A 88 19.40 -11.21 -16.61
N SER A 89 18.19 -10.68 -16.81
CA SER A 89 17.31 -10.27 -15.74
C SER A 89 15.85 -10.28 -16.20
N LYS A 90 14.96 -10.84 -15.39
CA LYS A 90 13.54 -10.91 -15.69
C LYS A 90 12.81 -9.62 -15.30
N TYR A 91 13.09 -9.07 -14.12
CA TYR A 91 12.30 -7.98 -13.52
C TYR A 91 12.91 -6.59 -13.67
N LYS A 92 14.25 -6.47 -13.60
CA LYS A 92 14.94 -5.17 -13.62
C LYS A 92 14.67 -4.31 -14.87
N PRO A 93 14.58 -4.86 -16.11
CA PRO A 93 14.25 -4.06 -17.29
C PRO A 93 12.89 -3.37 -17.19
N TRP A 94 11.88 -4.06 -16.66
CA TRP A 94 10.55 -3.51 -16.47
C TRP A 94 10.57 -2.33 -15.48
N ILE A 95 11.24 -2.50 -14.33
CA ILE A 95 11.39 -1.45 -13.33
C ILE A 95 12.09 -0.23 -13.92
N ARG A 96 13.13 -0.43 -14.75
CA ARG A 96 13.86 0.66 -15.38
C ARG A 96 13.01 1.48 -16.34
N ILE A 97 12.25 0.82 -17.21
CA ILE A 97 11.34 1.47 -18.16
C ILE A 97 10.23 2.20 -17.39
N GLY A 98 9.60 1.50 -16.44
CA GLY A 98 8.51 2.05 -15.65
C GLY A 98 8.93 3.23 -14.78
N SER A 99 10.10 3.19 -14.14
CA SER A 99 10.57 4.29 -13.30
C SER A 99 10.83 5.59 -14.07
N PHE A 100 11.29 5.49 -15.31
CA PHE A 100 11.41 6.66 -16.20
C PHE A 100 10.01 7.24 -16.55
N GLY A 101 9.07 6.36 -16.93
CA GLY A 101 7.71 6.77 -17.24
C GLY A 101 6.97 7.40 -16.04
N LEU A 102 7.26 6.96 -14.81
CA LEU A 102 6.67 7.54 -13.60
C LEU A 102 7.06 9.01 -13.37
N ILE A 103 8.27 9.44 -13.75
CA ILE A 103 8.66 10.86 -13.64
C ILE A 103 7.72 11.71 -14.49
N VAL A 104 7.59 11.34 -15.76
CA VAL A 104 6.81 12.12 -16.74
C VAL A 104 5.33 12.05 -16.40
N SER A 105 4.79 10.86 -16.22
CA SER A 105 3.34 10.68 -15.99
C SER A 105 2.90 11.22 -14.61
N GLY A 106 3.75 11.11 -13.58
CA GLY A 106 3.48 11.68 -12.28
C GLY A 106 3.41 13.22 -12.28
N ALA A 107 4.28 13.88 -13.08
CA ALA A 107 4.19 15.32 -13.28
C ALA A 107 2.97 15.73 -14.13
N LEU A 108 2.67 14.96 -15.19
CA LEU A 108 1.52 15.21 -16.06
C LEU A 108 0.18 15.04 -15.32
N ALA A 109 0.10 14.17 -14.32
CA ALA A 109 -1.10 14.00 -13.50
C ALA A 109 -1.48 15.28 -12.74
N PHE A 110 -0.53 16.20 -12.53
CA PHE A 110 -0.75 17.50 -11.92
C PHE A 110 -0.59 18.67 -12.90
N LEU A 111 -0.96 18.46 -14.16
CA LEU A 111 -0.87 19.52 -15.17
C LEU A 111 -1.85 20.66 -14.84
N PRO A 112 -1.37 21.93 -14.69
CA PRO A 112 -2.23 23.05 -14.33
C PRO A 112 -3.01 23.56 -15.54
N ILE A 113 -4.24 23.12 -15.70
CA ILE A 113 -5.15 23.49 -16.80
C ILE A 113 -6.47 24.12 -16.34
N PRO A 114 -6.48 25.07 -15.37
CA PRO A 114 -7.74 25.58 -14.81
C PRO A 114 -8.59 26.35 -15.84
N HIS A 115 -7.98 26.88 -16.91
CA HIS A 115 -8.64 27.65 -17.95
C HIS A 115 -9.15 26.81 -19.13
N ALA A 116 -8.88 25.51 -19.15
CA ALA A 116 -9.39 24.62 -20.19
C ALA A 116 -10.91 24.41 -20.08
N SER A 117 -11.56 23.99 -21.16
CA SER A 117 -12.97 23.60 -21.11
C SER A 117 -13.19 22.45 -20.11
N TYR A 118 -14.38 22.37 -19.51
CA TYR A 118 -14.68 21.35 -18.51
C TYR A 118 -14.43 19.93 -19.04
N ALA A 119 -14.85 19.63 -20.27
CA ALA A 119 -14.61 18.35 -20.92
C ALA A 119 -13.11 18.06 -21.07
N MET A 120 -12.30 19.06 -21.45
CA MET A 120 -10.84 18.91 -21.57
C MET A 120 -10.20 18.59 -20.21
N ARG A 121 -10.63 19.23 -19.12
CA ARG A 121 -10.15 18.94 -17.75
C ARG A 121 -10.41 17.48 -17.36
N VAL A 122 -11.63 16.98 -17.64
CA VAL A 122 -12.00 15.58 -17.40
C VAL A 122 -11.13 14.62 -18.22
N ILE A 123 -10.96 14.88 -19.52
CA ILE A 123 -10.15 14.04 -20.41
C ILE A 123 -8.69 14.00 -19.93
N VAL A 124 -8.10 15.15 -19.66
CA VAL A 124 -6.71 15.22 -19.19
C VAL A 124 -6.55 14.50 -17.85
N CYS A 125 -7.47 14.69 -16.91
CA CYS A 125 -7.48 13.99 -15.64
C CYS A 125 -7.43 12.46 -15.83
N VAL A 126 -8.34 11.92 -16.65
CA VAL A 126 -8.43 10.47 -16.88
C VAL A 126 -7.19 9.95 -17.60
N VAL A 127 -6.76 10.60 -18.68
CA VAL A 127 -5.62 10.16 -19.50
C VAL A 127 -4.31 10.20 -18.72
N THR A 128 -4.07 11.27 -17.97
CA THR A 128 -2.81 11.40 -17.20
C THR A 128 -2.76 10.42 -16.02
N TYR A 129 -3.88 10.18 -15.36
CA TYR A 129 -3.96 9.15 -14.32
C TYR A 129 -3.73 7.75 -14.89
N LEU A 130 -4.39 7.40 -16.00
CA LEU A 130 -4.20 6.09 -16.66
C LEU A 130 -2.74 5.89 -17.08
N ALA A 131 -2.10 6.93 -17.64
CA ALA A 131 -0.69 6.88 -17.97
C ALA A 131 0.19 6.64 -16.74
N TRP A 132 -0.09 7.36 -15.65
CA TRP A 132 0.63 7.18 -14.39
C TRP A 132 0.42 5.75 -13.83
N ASP A 133 -0.81 5.24 -13.81
CA ASP A 133 -1.12 3.92 -13.27
C ASP A 133 -0.46 2.78 -14.07
N ILE A 134 -0.40 2.91 -15.40
CA ILE A 134 0.32 1.94 -16.25
C ILE A 134 1.81 1.89 -15.85
N PHE A 135 2.49 3.03 -15.77
CA PHE A 135 3.91 3.06 -15.38
C PHE A 135 4.12 2.67 -13.92
N TYR A 136 3.18 3.02 -13.05
CA TYR A 136 3.19 2.59 -11.66
C TYR A 136 3.11 1.07 -11.53
N THR A 137 2.18 0.42 -12.23
CA THR A 137 2.05 -1.04 -12.26
C THR A 137 3.27 -1.70 -12.90
N LEU A 138 3.85 -1.07 -13.95
CA LEU A 138 5.06 -1.53 -14.62
C LEU A 138 6.29 -1.56 -13.68
N VAL A 139 6.29 -0.78 -12.62
CA VAL A 139 7.32 -0.80 -11.57
C VAL A 139 6.91 -1.67 -10.40
N ASN A 140 5.68 -1.50 -9.90
CA ASN A 140 5.21 -2.10 -8.66
C ASN A 140 5.17 -3.64 -8.73
N VAL A 141 4.65 -4.20 -9.81
CA VAL A 141 4.50 -5.65 -9.95
C VAL A 141 5.87 -6.34 -10.03
N PRO A 142 6.83 -5.95 -10.93
CA PRO A 142 8.15 -6.58 -10.96
C PRO A 142 8.99 -6.30 -9.71
N TYR A 143 8.85 -5.14 -9.08
CA TYR A 143 9.51 -4.85 -7.82
C TYR A 143 9.02 -5.76 -6.70
N GLY A 144 7.71 -5.98 -6.61
CA GLY A 144 7.13 -6.88 -5.61
C GLY A 144 7.58 -8.33 -5.77
N THR A 145 7.66 -8.80 -7.02
CA THR A 145 8.12 -10.16 -7.33
C THR A 145 9.63 -10.35 -7.19
N LEU A 146 10.40 -9.27 -7.20
CA LEU A 146 11.86 -9.30 -7.05
C LEU A 146 12.31 -9.95 -5.73
N ASN A 147 11.48 -9.95 -4.68
CA ASN A 147 11.75 -10.62 -3.40
C ASN A 147 12.11 -12.11 -3.61
N SER A 148 11.29 -12.82 -4.38
CA SER A 148 11.48 -14.24 -4.67
C SER A 148 12.67 -14.50 -5.60
N ALA A 149 13.04 -13.55 -6.45
CA ALA A 149 14.18 -13.66 -7.34
C ALA A 149 15.53 -13.35 -6.65
N ILE A 150 15.54 -12.56 -5.60
CA ILE A 150 16.73 -12.23 -4.83
C ILE A 150 17.19 -13.41 -3.97
N SER A 151 16.27 -14.11 -3.28
CA SER A 151 16.59 -15.23 -2.41
C SER A 151 15.52 -16.32 -2.44
N ALA A 152 15.97 -17.58 -2.31
CA ALA A 152 15.11 -18.74 -2.10
C ALA A 152 14.90 -19.04 -0.60
N ASP A 153 15.77 -18.54 0.30
CA ASP A 153 15.66 -18.76 1.74
C ASP A 153 14.50 -17.98 2.34
N PRO A 154 13.54 -18.64 3.02
CA PRO A 154 12.42 -18.02 3.68
C PRO A 154 12.80 -16.96 4.74
N ASN A 155 13.93 -17.12 5.43
CA ASN A 155 14.41 -16.15 6.41
C ASN A 155 14.96 -14.89 5.74
N GLU A 156 15.70 -15.04 4.64
CA GLU A 156 16.21 -13.92 3.86
C GLU A 156 15.06 -13.11 3.21
N ARG A 157 14.03 -13.80 2.70
CA ARG A 157 12.81 -13.17 2.20
C ARG A 157 12.08 -12.38 3.29
N THR A 158 12.05 -12.88 4.52
CA THR A 158 11.48 -12.15 5.66
C THR A 158 12.27 -10.90 5.96
N GLN A 159 13.60 -10.98 5.91
CA GLN A 159 14.46 -9.80 6.06
C GLN A 159 14.21 -8.77 4.95
N LEU A 160 14.13 -9.20 3.69
CA LEU A 160 13.79 -8.31 2.58
C LEU A 160 12.43 -7.64 2.78
N SER A 161 11.41 -8.37 3.21
CA SER A 161 10.10 -7.83 3.54
C SER A 161 10.15 -6.77 4.64
N THR A 162 10.95 -7.00 5.69
CA THR A 162 11.17 -6.04 6.77
C THR A 162 11.85 -4.77 6.28
N TYR A 163 12.93 -4.90 5.49
CA TYR A 163 13.63 -3.76 4.91
C TYR A 163 12.76 -2.98 3.91
N ARG A 164 11.90 -3.66 3.16
CA ARG A 164 10.86 -3.05 2.34
C ARG A 164 9.97 -2.13 3.17
N SER A 165 9.48 -2.61 4.31
CA SER A 165 8.63 -1.82 5.21
C SER A 165 9.37 -0.61 5.81
N ILE A 166 10.68 -0.73 6.07
CA ILE A 166 11.52 0.41 6.47
C ILE A 166 11.58 1.45 5.36
N GLY A 167 11.79 1.02 4.12
CA GLY A 167 11.80 1.91 2.95
C GLY A 167 10.46 2.64 2.76
N ALA A 168 9.34 1.91 2.88
CA ALA A 168 8.00 2.49 2.84
C ALA A 168 7.79 3.53 3.96
N GLY A 169 8.22 3.21 5.18
CA GLY A 169 8.13 4.13 6.32
C GLY A 169 8.94 5.41 6.11
N ALA A 170 10.18 5.29 5.61
CA ALA A 170 11.01 6.45 5.30
C ALA A 170 10.37 7.34 4.21
N GLY A 171 9.78 6.74 3.17
CA GLY A 171 9.02 7.46 2.15
C GLY A 171 7.77 8.14 2.71
N GLY A 172 7.07 7.46 3.62
CA GLY A 172 5.91 8.02 4.32
C GLY A 172 6.24 9.27 5.14
N LEU A 173 7.43 9.34 5.77
CA LEU A 173 7.88 10.54 6.49
C LEU A 173 8.04 11.75 5.56
N VAL A 174 8.51 11.56 4.33
CA VAL A 174 8.60 12.64 3.34
C VAL A 174 7.21 13.18 3.01
N THR A 175 6.19 12.32 2.96
CA THR A 175 4.80 12.72 2.69
C THR A 175 4.27 13.69 3.76
N LEU A 176 4.72 13.56 5.02
CA LEU A 176 4.33 14.47 6.09
C LEU A 176 4.83 15.91 5.89
N LEU A 177 5.85 16.10 5.06
CA LEU A 177 6.38 17.44 4.74
C LEU A 177 5.62 18.11 3.58
N LEU A 178 4.87 17.35 2.78
CA LEU A 178 4.18 17.88 1.59
C LEU A 178 3.24 19.06 1.89
N PRO A 179 2.46 19.09 3.00
CA PRO A 179 1.58 20.22 3.29
C PRO A 179 2.31 21.57 3.32
N PHE A 180 3.56 21.60 3.79
CA PHE A 180 4.37 22.83 3.82
C PHE A 180 4.70 23.39 2.42
N PHE A 181 4.66 22.54 1.41
CA PHE A 181 4.98 22.93 0.02
C PHE A 181 3.74 23.18 -0.82
N VAL A 182 2.62 22.49 -0.51
CA VAL A 182 1.40 22.56 -1.32
C VAL A 182 0.38 23.58 -0.85
N TYR A 183 0.45 24.01 0.43
CA TYR A 183 -0.45 25.01 0.98
C TYR A 183 0.29 26.31 1.33
N GLU A 184 -0.39 27.43 1.12
CA GLU A 184 0.01 28.74 1.60
C GLU A 184 -1.24 29.47 2.13
N ASN A 185 -1.19 29.95 3.37
CA ASN A 185 -2.34 30.57 4.04
C ASN A 185 -3.64 29.75 3.97
N ASN A 186 -3.54 28.43 4.15
CA ASN A 186 -4.62 27.43 4.02
C ASN A 186 -5.23 27.31 2.61
N THR A 187 -4.64 27.93 1.59
CA THR A 187 -5.05 27.78 0.19
C THR A 187 -4.10 26.83 -0.54
N LEU A 188 -4.66 25.97 -1.39
CA LEU A 188 -3.90 25.03 -2.18
C LEU A 188 -3.29 25.74 -3.38
N ILE A 189 -1.96 25.65 -3.56
CA ILE A 189 -1.25 26.24 -4.69
C ILE A 189 -1.02 25.19 -5.77
N GLY A 190 -1.96 25.08 -6.70
CA GLY A 190 -1.96 24.05 -7.73
C GLY A 190 -0.75 24.07 -8.65
N GLU A 191 -0.17 25.22 -8.96
CA GLU A 191 1.00 25.36 -9.84
C GLU A 191 2.25 24.69 -9.29
N ARG A 192 2.37 24.55 -7.96
CA ARG A 192 3.51 23.90 -7.31
C ARG A 192 3.51 22.38 -7.52
N PHE A 193 2.35 21.77 -7.79
CA PHE A 193 2.22 20.29 -7.88
C PHE A 193 3.02 19.67 -9.02
N VAL A 194 3.12 20.33 -10.16
CA VAL A 194 3.95 19.82 -11.28
C VAL A 194 5.42 19.72 -10.84
N TRP A 195 5.94 20.75 -10.17
CA TRP A 195 7.31 20.76 -9.70
C TRP A 195 7.55 19.72 -8.60
N ILE A 196 6.61 19.60 -7.67
CA ILE A 196 6.66 18.57 -6.61
C ILE A 196 6.61 17.18 -7.25
N GLY A 197 5.73 16.95 -8.23
CA GLY A 197 5.65 15.69 -8.98
C GLY A 197 6.95 15.35 -9.71
N LEU A 198 7.58 16.33 -10.35
CA LEU A 198 8.89 16.16 -11.00
C LEU A 198 9.99 15.83 -9.99
N ILE A 199 10.06 16.55 -8.88
CA ILE A 199 11.08 16.32 -7.84
C ILE A 199 10.89 14.93 -7.22
N MET A 200 9.67 14.59 -6.80
CA MET A 200 9.36 13.29 -6.21
C MET A 200 9.58 12.15 -7.21
N GLY A 201 9.21 12.36 -8.49
CA GLY A 201 9.50 11.41 -9.57
C GLY A 201 11.00 11.22 -9.79
N ALA A 202 11.79 12.29 -9.78
CA ALA A 202 13.25 12.21 -9.90
C ALA A 202 13.88 11.47 -8.72
N VAL A 203 13.43 11.76 -7.48
CA VAL A 203 13.89 11.05 -6.27
C VAL A 203 13.50 9.56 -6.35
N ALA A 204 12.29 9.24 -6.79
CA ALA A 204 11.86 7.87 -7.01
C ALA A 204 12.75 7.15 -8.04
N PHE A 205 13.04 7.80 -9.16
CA PHE A 205 13.90 7.25 -10.21
C PHE A 205 15.32 6.94 -9.69
N VAL A 206 15.93 7.86 -8.94
CA VAL A 206 17.23 7.66 -8.32
C VAL A 206 17.19 6.48 -7.33
N ALA A 207 16.14 6.40 -6.51
CA ALA A 207 15.94 5.30 -5.58
C ALA A 207 15.80 3.95 -6.31
N TYR A 208 15.03 3.88 -7.39
CA TYR A 208 14.91 2.69 -8.23
C TYR A 208 16.24 2.36 -8.92
N HIS A 209 16.98 3.34 -9.41
CA HIS A 209 18.31 3.12 -9.99
C HIS A 209 19.24 2.40 -9.00
N PHE A 210 19.30 2.88 -7.75
CA PHE A 210 20.09 2.23 -6.71
C PHE A 210 19.53 0.86 -6.33
N CYS A 211 18.22 0.70 -6.27
CA CYS A 211 17.57 -0.61 -6.07
C CYS A 211 18.06 -1.62 -7.11
N LEU A 212 18.02 -1.26 -8.39
CA LEU A 212 18.45 -2.13 -9.49
C LEU A 212 19.96 -2.45 -9.47
N LYS A 213 20.79 -1.49 -9.04
CA LYS A 213 22.27 -1.64 -8.96
C LYS A 213 22.68 -2.47 -7.74
N MET A 214 21.97 -2.36 -6.63
CA MET A 214 22.31 -3.00 -5.36
C MET A 214 21.76 -4.41 -5.21
N THR A 215 20.60 -4.71 -5.80
CA THR A 215 19.98 -6.05 -5.75
C THR A 215 20.53 -6.97 -6.82
N THR A 216 20.51 -8.28 -6.58
CA THR A 216 20.92 -9.31 -7.56
C THR A 216 19.81 -10.35 -7.68
N GLU A 217 19.33 -10.61 -8.91
CA GLU A 217 18.41 -11.72 -9.20
C GLU A 217 19.22 -13.02 -9.29
N ARG A 218 19.15 -13.86 -8.27
CA ARG A 218 19.89 -15.12 -8.16
C ARG A 218 19.11 -16.33 -8.62
N PHE A 219 17.79 -16.23 -8.50
CA PHE A 219 16.87 -17.32 -8.79
C PHE A 219 16.00 -16.93 -9.98
N GLN A 220 16.29 -17.55 -11.12
CA GLN A 220 15.47 -17.45 -12.32
C GLN A 220 15.06 -18.85 -12.71
N VAL A 221 13.78 -19.14 -12.59
CA VAL A 221 13.25 -20.40 -13.12
C VAL A 221 13.05 -20.22 -14.62
N GLU A 222 13.80 -20.98 -15.41
CA GLU A 222 13.56 -21.06 -16.86
C GLU A 222 12.21 -21.72 -17.06
N GLN A 223 11.25 -20.96 -17.56
CA GLN A 223 9.98 -21.48 -17.99
C GLN A 223 9.98 -21.57 -19.52
N PRO A 224 9.45 -22.67 -20.11
CA PRO A 224 9.16 -22.67 -21.52
C PRO A 224 8.23 -21.49 -21.83
N ALA A 225 8.41 -20.86 -22.99
CA ALA A 225 7.56 -19.78 -23.45
C ALA A 225 6.10 -20.25 -23.50
N VAL A 226 5.36 -19.99 -22.43
CA VAL A 226 3.95 -20.37 -22.33
C VAL A 226 3.13 -19.19 -22.81
N THR A 227 2.26 -19.41 -23.80
CA THR A 227 1.28 -18.40 -24.18
C THR A 227 0.42 -18.05 -22.96
N TYR A 228 0.45 -16.80 -22.57
CA TYR A 228 -0.31 -16.32 -21.41
C TYR A 228 -1.81 -16.38 -21.70
N HIS A 229 -2.53 -17.14 -20.88
CA HIS A 229 -3.98 -17.25 -20.92
C HIS A 229 -4.56 -16.73 -19.60
N TYR A 230 -5.00 -15.48 -19.58
CA TYR A 230 -5.53 -14.80 -18.40
C TYR A 230 -6.49 -15.64 -17.57
N PHE A 231 -7.56 -16.17 -18.18
CA PHE A 231 -8.56 -16.96 -17.44
C PHE A 231 -8.01 -18.28 -16.89
N ARG A 232 -7.07 -18.90 -17.58
CA ARG A 232 -6.44 -20.14 -17.12
C ARG A 232 -5.53 -19.87 -15.92
N THR A 233 -4.76 -18.80 -15.96
CA THR A 233 -3.92 -18.34 -14.85
C THR A 233 -4.78 -17.94 -13.65
N LEU A 234 -5.84 -17.17 -13.86
CA LEU A 234 -6.79 -16.81 -12.81
C LEU A 234 -7.40 -18.05 -12.14
N LYS A 235 -7.83 -19.05 -12.91
CA LYS A 235 -8.36 -20.31 -12.38
C LYS A 235 -7.33 -21.09 -11.55
N ARG A 236 -6.04 -21.04 -11.91
CA ARG A 236 -4.95 -21.66 -11.13
C ARG A 236 -4.73 -20.88 -9.81
N ILE A 237 -4.69 -19.55 -9.87
CA ILE A 237 -4.53 -18.68 -8.70
C ILE A 237 -5.69 -18.89 -7.70
N LEU A 238 -6.92 -19.01 -8.17
CA LEU A 238 -8.09 -19.30 -7.33
C LEU A 238 -8.06 -20.68 -6.68
N LYS A 239 -7.22 -21.60 -7.13
CA LYS A 239 -6.96 -22.88 -6.46
C LYS A 239 -5.86 -22.81 -5.40
N ASN A 240 -5.09 -21.74 -5.37
CA ASN A 240 -4.02 -21.52 -4.38
C ASN A 240 -4.62 -21.10 -3.04
N ARG A 241 -5.00 -22.08 -2.21
CA ARG A 241 -5.63 -21.81 -0.89
C ARG A 241 -4.80 -20.93 0.04
N PRO A 242 -3.48 -21.12 0.20
CA PRO A 242 -2.64 -20.22 0.98
C PRO A 242 -2.70 -18.77 0.51
N LEU A 243 -2.67 -18.54 -0.80
CA LEU A 243 -2.76 -17.19 -1.37
C LEU A 243 -4.12 -16.56 -1.11
N LEU A 244 -5.22 -17.30 -1.31
CA LEU A 244 -6.57 -16.79 -1.01
C LEU A 244 -6.72 -16.43 0.47
N ALA A 245 -6.24 -17.27 1.37
CA ALA A 245 -6.26 -16.99 2.81
C ALA A 245 -5.45 -15.73 3.14
N LEU A 246 -4.27 -15.55 2.52
CA LEU A 246 -3.45 -14.36 2.69
C LEU A 246 -4.12 -13.10 2.10
N CYS A 247 -4.78 -13.22 0.95
CA CYS A 247 -5.56 -12.11 0.34
C CYS A 247 -6.70 -11.68 1.25
N ILE A 248 -7.48 -12.61 1.79
CA ILE A 248 -8.59 -12.33 2.70
C ILE A 248 -8.08 -11.69 4.00
N ALA A 249 -7.02 -12.22 4.59
CA ALA A 249 -6.40 -11.66 5.79
C ALA A 249 -5.88 -10.25 5.55
N SER A 250 -5.20 -10.01 4.43
CA SER A 250 -4.71 -8.68 4.05
C SER A 250 -5.85 -7.70 3.77
N PHE A 251 -6.93 -8.17 3.13
CA PHE A 251 -8.11 -7.38 2.87
C PHE A 251 -8.74 -6.91 4.17
N ALA A 252 -9.04 -7.82 5.09
CA ALA A 252 -9.63 -7.50 6.39
C ALA A 252 -8.76 -6.54 7.19
N LEU A 253 -7.43 -6.77 7.23
CA LEU A 253 -6.50 -5.92 7.94
C LEU A 253 -6.43 -4.51 7.35
N LEU A 254 -6.41 -4.37 6.02
CA LEU A 254 -6.35 -3.06 5.37
C LEU A 254 -7.67 -2.29 5.48
N VAL A 255 -8.81 -2.97 5.41
CA VAL A 255 -10.10 -2.37 5.74
C VAL A 255 -10.07 -1.83 7.17
N PHE A 256 -9.58 -2.60 8.13
CA PHE A 256 -9.40 -2.15 9.50
C PHE A 256 -8.47 -0.93 9.59
N TYR A 257 -7.31 -0.95 8.95
CA TYR A 257 -6.35 0.17 8.98
C TYR A 257 -6.92 1.46 8.41
N THR A 258 -7.53 1.40 7.23
CA THR A 258 -8.10 2.58 6.59
C THR A 258 -9.28 3.15 7.38
N SER A 259 -10.13 2.28 7.93
CA SER A 259 -11.22 2.67 8.82
C SER A 259 -10.70 3.28 10.13
N ASN A 260 -9.63 2.70 10.70
CA ASN A 260 -9.05 3.17 11.96
C ASN A 260 -8.46 4.58 11.83
N VAL A 261 -7.79 4.91 10.71
CA VAL A 261 -7.26 6.26 10.45
C VAL A 261 -8.39 7.31 10.48
N GLN A 262 -9.51 7.05 9.82
CA GLN A 262 -10.65 7.95 9.81
C GLN A 262 -11.34 8.03 11.18
N THR A 263 -11.54 6.88 11.83
CA THR A 263 -12.13 6.83 13.17
C THR A 263 -11.30 7.62 14.17
N THR A 264 -9.99 7.45 14.17
CA THR A 264 -9.08 8.18 15.05
C THR A 264 -9.19 9.69 14.84
N LYS A 265 -9.25 10.15 13.59
CA LYS A 265 -9.48 11.56 13.26
C LYS A 265 -10.77 12.08 13.91
N TRP A 266 -11.90 11.39 13.74
CA TRP A 266 -13.18 11.83 14.29
C TRP A 266 -13.23 11.75 15.81
N VAL A 267 -12.64 10.74 16.43
CA VAL A 267 -12.55 10.65 17.89
C VAL A 267 -11.81 11.85 18.48
N TYR A 268 -10.67 12.25 17.91
CA TYR A 268 -9.95 13.41 18.40
C TYR A 268 -10.62 14.75 18.03
N GLN A 269 -11.20 14.87 16.85
CA GLN A 269 -11.83 16.09 16.38
C GLN A 269 -13.20 16.33 17.01
N ILE A 270 -14.04 15.31 17.10
CA ILE A 270 -15.46 15.43 17.52
C ILE A 270 -15.62 15.08 19.01
N TYR A 271 -15.10 13.91 19.44
CA TYR A 271 -15.34 13.41 20.79
C TYR A 271 -14.47 14.15 21.83
N PHE A 272 -13.15 14.17 21.63
CA PHE A 272 -12.22 14.87 22.54
C PHE A 272 -12.06 16.35 22.25
N GLN A 273 -12.48 16.83 21.08
CA GLN A 273 -12.35 18.23 20.63
C GLN A 273 -10.91 18.76 20.73
N ASN A 274 -9.92 17.91 20.45
CA ASN A 274 -8.50 18.24 20.52
C ASN A 274 -7.74 17.65 19.32
N THR A 275 -7.64 18.44 18.25
CA THR A 275 -6.97 18.03 17.01
C THR A 275 -5.44 17.99 17.12
N GLN A 276 -4.84 18.70 18.09
CA GLN A 276 -3.39 18.66 18.30
C GLN A 276 -2.94 17.28 18.75
N LEU A 277 -3.72 16.59 19.59
CA LEU A 277 -3.46 15.25 20.04
C LEU A 277 -3.61 14.20 18.93
N LEU A 278 -4.31 14.50 17.84
CA LEU A 278 -4.42 13.61 16.68
C LEU A 278 -3.04 13.34 16.05
N THR A 279 -2.23 14.39 15.89
CA THR A 279 -0.87 14.23 15.35
C THR A 279 -0.02 13.32 16.25
N VAL A 280 -0.10 13.52 17.57
CA VAL A 280 0.60 12.68 18.55
C VAL A 280 0.10 11.24 18.48
N ALA A 281 -1.21 11.01 18.38
CA ALA A 281 -1.80 9.68 18.28
C ALA A 281 -1.34 8.93 17.00
N ASN A 282 -1.28 9.62 15.86
CA ASN A 282 -0.80 9.06 14.60
C ASN A 282 0.71 8.70 14.66
N LEU A 283 1.52 9.57 15.27
CA LEU A 283 2.94 9.30 15.48
C LEU A 283 3.14 8.08 16.39
N ILE A 284 2.45 8.01 17.52
CA ILE A 284 2.52 6.89 18.46
C ILE A 284 2.05 5.59 17.79
N GLY A 285 0.97 5.61 17.01
CA GLY A 285 0.53 4.46 16.21
C GLY A 285 1.61 3.94 15.26
N SER A 286 2.34 4.85 14.62
CA SER A 286 3.45 4.50 13.70
C SER A 286 4.66 3.90 14.42
N ILE A 287 4.92 4.30 15.66
CA ILE A 287 6.04 3.78 16.48
C ILE A 287 5.92 2.27 16.70
N SER A 288 4.70 1.74 16.83
CA SER A 288 4.47 0.30 17.03
C SER A 288 5.13 -0.54 15.93
N SER A 289 5.06 -0.10 14.67
CA SER A 289 5.70 -0.79 13.55
C SER A 289 7.22 -0.70 13.62
N VAL A 290 7.76 0.45 13.98
CA VAL A 290 9.21 0.69 14.08
C VAL A 290 9.82 -0.17 15.20
N VAL A 291 9.18 -0.22 16.35
CA VAL A 291 9.63 -1.01 17.52
C VAL A 291 9.67 -2.51 17.18
N MET A 292 8.78 -3.00 16.33
CA MET A 292 8.74 -4.42 15.97
C MET A 292 9.84 -4.85 14.99
N ILE A 293 10.41 -3.94 14.22
CA ILE A 293 11.42 -4.25 13.18
C ILE A 293 12.56 -5.15 13.69
N PRO A 294 13.27 -4.85 14.79
CA PRO A 294 14.40 -5.66 15.25
C PRO A 294 13.99 -7.05 15.75
N PHE A 295 12.72 -7.24 16.10
CA PHE A 295 12.22 -8.50 16.67
C PHE A 295 11.65 -9.46 15.62
N VAL A 296 11.20 -8.97 14.46
CA VAL A 296 10.54 -9.78 13.42
C VAL A 296 11.34 -11.01 13.04
N GLY A 297 12.64 -10.86 12.76
CA GLY A 297 13.48 -11.99 12.35
C GLY A 297 13.62 -13.07 13.43
N LYS A 298 13.69 -12.67 14.71
CA LYS A 298 13.76 -13.61 15.86
C LYS A 298 12.43 -14.33 16.06
N ILE A 299 11.32 -13.59 16.00
CA ILE A 299 9.95 -14.12 16.16
C ILE A 299 9.65 -15.13 15.04
N VAL A 300 9.90 -14.77 13.79
CA VAL A 300 9.62 -15.62 12.63
C VAL A 300 10.48 -16.89 12.65
N ARG A 301 11.76 -16.81 13.04
CA ARG A 301 12.61 -18.00 13.16
C ARG A 301 12.17 -18.96 14.25
N ARG A 302 11.65 -18.42 15.37
CA ARG A 302 11.24 -19.26 16.53
C ARG A 302 9.85 -19.86 16.34
N PHE A 303 8.88 -19.12 15.80
CA PHE A 303 7.47 -19.50 15.75
C PHE A 303 6.95 -19.78 14.35
N GLY A 304 7.75 -19.50 13.31
CA GLY A 304 7.30 -19.52 11.91
C GLY A 304 6.41 -18.33 11.53
N LYS A 305 6.26 -18.07 10.23
CA LYS A 305 5.52 -16.91 9.71
C LYS A 305 4.05 -16.91 10.14
N LYS A 306 3.38 -18.06 10.10
CA LYS A 306 1.95 -18.20 10.41
C LYS A 306 1.64 -17.78 11.85
N LEU A 307 2.31 -18.36 12.84
CA LEU A 307 2.07 -18.03 14.25
C LEU A 307 2.55 -16.64 14.61
N ALA A 308 3.69 -16.20 14.05
CA ALA A 308 4.21 -14.85 14.24
C ALA A 308 3.22 -13.75 13.84
N VAL A 309 2.32 -14.03 12.89
CA VAL A 309 1.30 -13.09 12.42
C VAL A 309 -0.04 -13.30 13.14
N SER A 310 -0.50 -14.55 13.28
CA SER A 310 -1.85 -14.85 13.78
C SER A 310 -2.01 -14.54 15.26
N VAL A 311 -1.02 -14.87 16.09
CA VAL A 311 -1.11 -14.70 17.57
C VAL A 311 -1.21 -13.22 17.95
N PRO A 312 -0.34 -12.31 17.47
CA PRO A 312 -0.47 -10.89 17.80
C PRO A 312 -1.76 -10.26 17.28
N LEU A 313 -2.26 -10.69 16.13
CA LEU A 313 -3.56 -10.22 15.62
C LEU A 313 -4.71 -10.64 16.53
N LEU A 314 -4.72 -11.90 17.02
CA LEU A 314 -5.72 -12.37 17.97
C LEU A 314 -5.65 -11.60 19.29
N ILE A 315 -4.46 -11.34 19.81
CA ILE A 315 -4.26 -10.51 21.02
C ILE A 315 -4.86 -9.11 20.79
N SER A 316 -4.57 -8.48 19.62
CA SER A 316 -5.12 -7.16 19.29
C SER A 316 -6.65 -7.18 19.22
N ILE A 317 -7.25 -8.21 18.64
CA ILE A 317 -8.72 -8.36 18.55
C ILE A 317 -9.33 -8.49 19.96
N VAL A 318 -8.80 -9.39 20.78
CA VAL A 318 -9.29 -9.61 22.16
C VAL A 318 -9.16 -8.32 22.97
N PHE A 319 -8.00 -7.69 22.96
CA PHE A 319 -7.76 -6.44 23.68
C PHE A 319 -8.69 -5.31 23.18
N GLY A 320 -8.85 -5.15 21.87
CA GLY A 320 -9.75 -4.17 21.29
C GLY A 320 -11.22 -4.41 21.69
N SER A 321 -11.65 -5.68 21.75
CA SER A 321 -12.99 -6.03 22.22
C SER A 321 -13.20 -5.69 23.70
N VAL A 322 -12.21 -5.96 24.55
CA VAL A 322 -12.27 -5.58 25.98
C VAL A 322 -12.31 -4.05 26.11
N PHE A 323 -11.55 -3.35 25.28
CA PHE A 323 -11.45 -1.91 25.33
C PHE A 323 -12.77 -1.19 25.02
N LEU A 324 -13.68 -1.81 24.26
CA LEU A 324 -15.03 -1.27 24.00
C LEU A 324 -15.86 -1.06 25.28
N PHE A 325 -15.55 -1.80 26.33
CA PHE A 325 -16.27 -1.71 27.62
C PHE A 325 -15.63 -0.74 28.61
N ILE A 326 -14.46 -0.15 28.27
CA ILE A 326 -13.79 0.81 29.15
C ILE A 326 -14.35 2.19 28.90
N PRO A 327 -14.95 2.84 29.92
CA PRO A 327 -15.47 4.19 29.78
C PRO A 327 -14.32 5.18 29.54
N MET A 328 -14.41 5.95 28.46
CA MET A 328 -13.43 6.98 28.12
C MET A 328 -13.95 8.35 28.59
N PRO A 329 -13.36 8.96 29.62
CA PRO A 329 -13.77 10.29 30.05
C PRO A 329 -13.47 11.30 28.93
N ARG A 330 -14.48 12.13 28.63
CA ARG A 330 -14.37 13.12 27.56
C ARG A 330 -13.48 14.29 27.93
N ASN A 331 -13.56 14.69 29.21
CA ASN A 331 -12.82 15.85 29.74
C ASN A 331 -11.48 15.39 30.33
N GLY A 332 -10.45 16.22 30.10
CA GLY A 332 -9.11 15.96 30.59
C GLY A 332 -8.25 15.06 29.67
N MET A 333 -7.06 14.67 30.14
CA MET A 333 -6.08 13.91 29.36
C MET A 333 -6.25 12.40 29.47
N LEU A 334 -7.04 11.90 30.43
CA LEU A 334 -7.16 10.46 30.70
C LEU A 334 -7.80 9.72 29.52
N GLY A 335 -8.91 10.24 28.96
CA GLY A 335 -9.58 9.63 27.81
C GLY A 335 -8.70 9.55 26.57
N PRO A 336 -8.13 10.66 26.10
CA PRO A 336 -7.18 10.67 24.99
C PRO A 336 -5.99 9.72 25.21
N ALA A 337 -5.42 9.67 26.42
CA ALA A 337 -4.31 8.79 26.75
C ALA A 337 -4.71 7.29 26.70
N LEU A 338 -5.86 6.93 27.26
CA LEU A 338 -6.41 5.56 27.16
C LEU A 338 -6.63 5.15 25.71
N TYR A 339 -7.17 6.05 24.88
CA TYR A 339 -7.36 5.78 23.46
C TYR A 339 -6.02 5.59 22.73
N MET A 340 -4.97 6.36 23.06
CA MET A 340 -3.62 6.15 22.52
C MET A 340 -3.06 4.77 22.88
N VAL A 341 -3.23 4.32 24.11
CA VAL A 341 -2.82 2.97 24.55
C VAL A 341 -3.56 1.90 23.74
N CYS A 342 -4.86 2.09 23.52
CA CYS A 342 -5.64 1.20 22.66
C CYS A 342 -5.07 1.13 21.24
N LEU A 343 -4.78 2.29 20.64
CA LEU A 343 -4.20 2.36 19.30
C LEU A 343 -2.86 1.61 19.22
N ILE A 344 -1.99 1.74 20.20
CA ILE A 344 -0.70 1.05 20.24
C ILE A 344 -0.91 -0.47 20.18
N VAL A 345 -1.78 -1.01 21.02
CA VAL A 345 -2.03 -2.46 21.08
C VAL A 345 -2.70 -2.98 19.82
N LEU A 346 -3.69 -2.24 19.29
CA LEU A 346 -4.37 -2.60 18.04
C LEU A 346 -3.42 -2.60 16.84
N GLN A 347 -2.52 -1.63 16.78
CA GLN A 347 -1.54 -1.51 15.70
C GLN A 347 -0.44 -2.57 15.77
N PHE A 348 -0.11 -3.05 16.97
CA PHE A 348 0.98 -4.01 17.21
C PHE A 348 0.81 -5.31 16.42
N GLY A 349 -0.38 -5.92 16.46
CA GLY A 349 -0.66 -7.15 15.72
C GLY A 349 -0.60 -6.95 14.20
N GLY A 350 -1.15 -5.84 13.72
CA GLY A 350 -1.11 -5.49 12.31
C GLY A 350 0.30 -5.15 11.80
N ALA A 351 1.15 -4.56 12.65
CA ALA A 351 2.54 -4.23 12.30
C ALA A 351 3.33 -5.49 11.92
N LEU A 352 3.25 -6.57 12.70
CA LEU A 352 3.91 -7.84 12.37
C LEU A 352 3.41 -8.43 11.06
N PHE A 353 2.10 -8.38 10.80
CA PHE A 353 1.57 -8.81 9.51
C PHE A 353 2.17 -8.01 8.36
N GLN A 354 2.18 -6.68 8.44
CA GLN A 354 2.72 -5.81 7.38
C GLN A 354 4.20 -6.07 7.11
N LEU A 355 4.99 -6.37 8.15
CA LEU A 355 6.43 -6.66 8.04
C LEU A 355 6.71 -8.02 7.36
N VAL A 356 5.79 -8.99 7.46
CA VAL A 356 6.01 -10.38 7.01
C VAL A 356 5.20 -10.72 5.74
N CYS A 357 4.11 -10.03 5.45
CA CYS A 357 3.15 -10.38 4.40
C CYS A 357 3.80 -10.58 3.01
N TRP A 358 4.76 -9.73 2.64
CA TRP A 358 5.43 -9.84 1.34
C TRP A 358 6.30 -11.11 1.21
N ALA A 359 6.88 -11.56 2.31
CA ALA A 359 7.59 -12.84 2.34
C ALA A 359 6.61 -14.02 2.24
N MET A 360 5.40 -13.89 2.79
CA MET A 360 4.35 -14.91 2.65
C MET A 360 3.80 -14.98 1.22
N VAL A 361 3.70 -13.84 0.50
CA VAL A 361 3.33 -13.83 -0.92
C VAL A 361 4.34 -14.61 -1.76
N ALA A 362 5.64 -14.43 -1.48
CA ALA A 362 6.69 -15.19 -2.16
C ALA A 362 6.58 -16.71 -1.89
N ASP A 363 6.26 -17.11 -0.64
CA ASP A 363 6.02 -18.52 -0.31
C ASP A 363 4.77 -19.08 -1.02
N CYS A 364 3.72 -18.27 -1.22
CA CYS A 364 2.53 -18.67 -2.00
C CYS A 364 2.86 -18.90 -3.47
N THR A 365 3.85 -18.19 -4.02
CA THR A 365 4.34 -18.42 -5.38
C THR A 365 5.05 -19.79 -5.49
N ASP A 366 5.89 -20.13 -4.49
CA ASP A 366 6.55 -21.45 -4.45
C ASP A 366 5.52 -22.58 -4.33
N TYR A 367 4.49 -22.39 -3.49
CA TYR A 367 3.37 -23.33 -3.38
C TYR A 367 2.60 -23.49 -4.70
N GLN A 368 2.36 -22.39 -5.43
CA GLN A 368 1.74 -22.41 -6.76
C GLN A 368 2.56 -23.25 -7.73
N GLN A 369 3.88 -23.08 -7.74
CA GLN A 369 4.79 -23.84 -8.58
C GLN A 369 4.74 -25.33 -8.26
N LEU A 370 4.71 -25.71 -6.98
CA LEU A 370 4.61 -27.12 -6.57
C LEU A 370 3.31 -27.76 -7.04
N GLN A 371 2.19 -27.03 -7.01
CA GLN A 371 0.89 -27.58 -7.41
C GLN A 371 0.68 -27.65 -8.92
N THR A 372 1.18 -26.64 -9.65
CA THR A 372 0.81 -26.45 -11.06
C THR A 372 1.97 -26.73 -12.02
N GLY A 373 3.20 -26.84 -11.52
CA GLY A 373 4.42 -26.91 -12.32
C GLY A 373 4.83 -25.57 -12.95
N TYR A 374 4.01 -24.51 -12.78
CA TYR A 374 4.26 -23.18 -13.35
C TYR A 374 4.54 -22.17 -12.24
N ARG A 375 5.56 -21.35 -12.45
CA ARG A 375 5.93 -20.28 -11.54
C ARG A 375 5.43 -18.93 -12.08
N GLU A 376 4.25 -18.52 -11.62
CA GLU A 376 3.54 -17.31 -12.08
C GLU A 376 3.69 -16.18 -11.03
N GLU A 377 4.93 -15.71 -10.80
CA GLU A 377 5.25 -14.74 -9.74
C GLU A 377 4.52 -13.41 -9.89
N GLY A 378 4.53 -12.85 -11.11
CA GLY A 378 3.89 -11.59 -11.42
C GLY A 378 2.37 -11.64 -11.24
N SER A 379 1.75 -12.74 -11.70
CA SER A 379 0.31 -12.94 -11.60
C SER A 379 -0.14 -13.14 -10.14
N VAL A 380 0.62 -13.88 -9.33
CA VAL A 380 0.36 -14.07 -7.89
C VAL A 380 0.48 -12.73 -7.15
N TYR A 381 1.54 -11.97 -7.42
CA TYR A 381 1.73 -10.66 -6.82
C TYR A 381 0.63 -9.67 -7.21
N ALA A 382 0.29 -9.61 -8.50
CA ALA A 382 -0.74 -8.71 -9.01
C ALA A 382 -2.11 -9.02 -8.40
N PHE A 383 -2.45 -10.32 -8.26
CA PHE A 383 -3.69 -10.74 -7.61
C PHE A 383 -3.74 -10.33 -6.13
N TYR A 384 -2.63 -10.49 -5.39
CA TYR A 384 -2.53 -10.02 -4.02
C TYR A 384 -2.65 -8.49 -3.92
N SER A 385 -1.98 -7.75 -4.82
CA SER A 385 -2.03 -6.29 -4.89
C SER A 385 -3.44 -5.77 -5.15
N LEU A 386 -4.20 -6.45 -6.02
CA LEU A 386 -5.62 -6.15 -6.28
C LEU A 386 -6.44 -6.17 -4.99
N PHE A 387 -6.32 -7.23 -4.18
CA PHE A 387 -7.07 -7.31 -2.91
C PHE A 387 -6.69 -6.18 -1.95
N ARG A 388 -5.44 -5.76 -1.93
CA ARG A 388 -5.00 -4.62 -1.13
C ARG A 388 -5.59 -3.29 -1.60
N LYS A 389 -5.62 -3.04 -2.90
CA LYS A 389 -6.24 -1.82 -3.49
C LYS A 389 -7.74 -1.77 -3.21
N LEU A 390 -8.44 -2.90 -3.40
CA LEU A 390 -9.88 -3.00 -3.08
C LEU A 390 -10.16 -2.76 -1.60
N ALA A 391 -9.33 -3.30 -0.72
CA ALA A 391 -9.49 -3.13 0.73
C ALA A 391 -9.37 -1.67 1.16
N GLN A 392 -8.46 -0.91 0.56
CA GLN A 392 -8.30 0.52 0.85
C GLN A 392 -9.56 1.32 0.46
N GLY A 393 -10.15 1.02 -0.70
CA GLY A 393 -11.39 1.65 -1.14
C GLY A 393 -12.58 1.29 -0.24
N VAL A 394 -12.76 -0.01 0.03
CA VAL A 394 -13.85 -0.52 0.88
C VAL A 394 -13.74 0.03 2.30
N GLY A 395 -12.54 0.05 2.90
CA GLY A 395 -12.34 0.53 4.26
C GLY A 395 -12.68 2.02 4.43
N ALA A 396 -12.30 2.85 3.46
CA ALA A 396 -12.66 4.26 3.48
C ALA A 396 -14.18 4.47 3.34
N SER A 397 -14.84 3.73 2.46
CA SER A 397 -16.29 3.84 2.24
C SER A 397 -17.11 3.29 3.40
N LEU A 398 -16.68 2.18 3.98
CA LEU A 398 -17.41 1.46 5.03
C LEU A 398 -17.57 2.32 6.29
N ILE A 399 -16.51 3.03 6.68
CA ILE A 399 -16.58 3.88 7.87
C ILE A 399 -17.46 5.13 7.63
N ILE A 400 -17.42 5.72 6.42
CA ILE A 400 -18.29 6.85 6.09
C ILE A 400 -19.76 6.41 6.11
N LEU A 401 -20.07 5.26 5.49
CA LEU A 401 -21.44 4.71 5.49
C LEU A 401 -21.92 4.39 6.92
N SER A 402 -21.08 3.79 7.75
CA SER A 402 -21.45 3.49 9.14
C SER A 402 -21.75 4.75 9.95
N MET A 403 -21.01 5.83 9.70
CA MET A 403 -21.22 7.11 10.36
C MET A 403 -22.51 7.80 9.90
N THR A 404 -22.83 7.73 8.60
CA THR A 404 -24.11 8.27 8.10
C THR A 404 -25.32 7.53 8.68
N TRP A 405 -25.22 6.21 8.90
CA TRP A 405 -26.29 5.43 9.57
C TRP A 405 -26.52 5.86 11.03
N VAL A 406 -25.49 6.35 11.69
CA VAL A 406 -25.56 6.89 13.06
C VAL A 406 -25.98 8.37 13.08
N GLY A 407 -26.27 8.98 11.91
CA GLY A 407 -26.70 10.37 11.80
C GLY A 407 -25.56 11.40 11.79
N TYR A 408 -24.37 10.98 11.34
CA TYR A 408 -23.25 11.92 11.15
C TYR A 408 -23.47 12.79 9.91
N GLU A 409 -23.40 14.10 10.09
CA GLU A 409 -23.42 15.09 9.01
C GLU A 409 -22.09 15.85 8.97
N ALA A 410 -21.32 15.69 7.89
CA ALA A 410 -20.00 16.30 7.77
C ALA A 410 -20.00 17.84 7.87
N LYS A 411 -21.11 18.48 7.44
CA LYS A 411 -21.29 19.94 7.53
C LYS A 411 -21.30 20.47 8.95
N LEU A 412 -21.68 19.67 9.94
CA LEU A 412 -21.81 20.05 11.34
C LEU A 412 -20.48 19.98 12.11
N GLY A 413 -19.49 19.25 11.59
CA GLY A 413 -18.15 19.14 12.17
C GLY A 413 -18.15 18.85 13.69
N ALA A 414 -17.46 19.67 14.47
CA ALA A 414 -17.37 19.52 15.93
C ALA A 414 -18.70 19.79 16.67
N ASN A 415 -19.66 20.44 16.05
CA ASN A 415 -20.98 20.75 16.65
C ASN A 415 -21.96 19.59 16.63
N GLN A 416 -21.62 18.48 15.94
CA GLN A 416 -22.42 17.28 15.84
C GLN A 416 -22.91 16.75 17.19
N LEU A 417 -22.08 16.79 18.22
CA LEU A 417 -22.42 16.32 19.57
C LEU A 417 -23.45 17.20 20.31
N GLN A 418 -23.57 18.46 19.94
CA GLN A 418 -24.59 19.35 20.52
C GLN A 418 -25.98 19.02 19.98
N ILE A 419 -26.07 18.65 18.70
CA ILE A 419 -27.31 18.30 18.03
C ILE A 419 -27.82 16.93 18.53
N GLY A 420 -26.94 15.93 18.69
CA GLY A 420 -27.32 14.63 19.27
C GLY A 420 -27.89 14.76 20.67
N ARG A 421 -27.45 15.72 21.47
CA ARG A 421 -28.03 16.04 22.80
C ARG A 421 -29.37 16.76 22.71
N ALA A 422 -29.54 17.63 21.72
CA ALA A 422 -30.81 18.31 21.47
C ALA A 422 -31.88 17.31 21.04
N SER A 423 -31.58 16.41 20.08
CA SER A 423 -32.53 15.41 19.60
C SER A 423 -32.91 14.35 20.66
N CYS A 424 -32.01 14.05 21.61
CA CYS A 424 -32.35 13.20 22.76
C CYS A 424 -33.22 13.93 23.80
N ARG A 425 -33.11 15.26 23.91
CA ARG A 425 -33.99 16.05 24.79
C ARG A 425 -35.39 16.28 24.23
N GLU A 426 -35.51 16.31 22.90
CA GLU A 426 -36.85 16.46 22.26
C GLU A 426 -37.62 15.15 22.16
N ARG A 427 -37.03 14.01 22.51
CA ARG A 427 -37.70 12.67 22.54
C ARG A 427 -38.07 12.20 23.94
N VAL A 428 -37.91 13.03 24.95
CA VAL A 428 -38.41 12.87 26.31
C VAL A 428 -39.45 13.98 26.59
#